data_327ac9326dfc4b82f981a8bc1c32d22d
#
_entry.id   327ac9326dfc4b82f981a8bc1c32d22d
#
_cell.length_a   1.000
_cell.length_b   1.000
_cell.length_c   1.000
_cell.angle_alpha   90.00
_cell.angle_beta   90.00
_cell.angle_gamma   90.00
#
_symmetry.space_group_name_H-M   'P 1'
#
loop_
_entity.id
_entity.type
_entity.pdbx_description
1 polymer ?
#
loop_
_entity_poly.entity_id
_entity_poly.type
_entity_poly.pdbx_seq_one_letter_code
_entity_poly.pdbx_strand_id
1 'polypeptide(L)'
;IKNSEKPVIGGLLSLTGFSLVGGPAYNDSEAAISLLKEINLPFVSAHPLEFQTLSQWSGSSGGLGPIETTMLVALPELDGAINPTVFAGRHGNSGQQRAMAPCVERINILVERCKKLIFLKKKSPRDKKIAIIIFGFPPNAGAAGTAAYLNVFGSLYQTMLQMKLEGYDIEVPSSVEELRDQVLNGNSSKFGQEANVAFRVDAD
;
A
#
# COMPACT_ATOMS: atom_id res chain seq x y z
N ILE A 1 -20.02 -14.75 -10.50
CA ILE A 1 -19.10 -14.26 -9.48
C ILE A 1 -19.85 -13.68 -8.29
N LYS A 2 -21.05 -13.20 -8.47
CA LYS A 2 -22.01 -12.87 -7.40
C LYS A 2 -23.11 -13.92 -7.38
N ASN A 3 -23.20 -14.71 -6.34
CA ASN A 3 -24.40 -15.48 -6.04
C ASN A 3 -25.17 -14.67 -5.01
N SER A 4 -26.23 -14.08 -5.43
CA SER A 4 -27.24 -13.21 -4.82
C SER A 4 -26.95 -12.40 -3.54
N GLU A 5 -25.93 -12.67 -2.72
CA GLU A 5 -25.69 -11.87 -1.49
C GLU A 5 -24.22 -11.72 -1.01
N LYS A 6 -23.28 -12.56 -1.46
CA LYS A 6 -21.87 -12.44 -1.05
C LYS A 6 -20.93 -12.80 -2.20
N PRO A 7 -19.80 -12.07 -2.37
CA PRO A 7 -18.81 -12.45 -3.37
C PRO A 7 -18.21 -13.82 -3.03
N VAL A 8 -18.17 -14.71 -4.00
CA VAL A 8 -17.59 -16.07 -3.86
C VAL A 8 -16.08 -16.01 -3.73
N ILE A 9 -15.45 -14.95 -4.26
CA ILE A 9 -14.01 -14.71 -4.22
C ILE A 9 -13.68 -13.51 -3.33
N GLY A 10 -12.50 -13.52 -2.71
CA GLY A 10 -12.05 -12.47 -1.80
C GLY A 10 -11.14 -11.42 -2.42
N GLY A 11 -10.58 -11.69 -3.59
CA GLY A 11 -9.67 -10.80 -4.31
C GLY A 11 -9.33 -11.32 -5.69
N LEU A 12 -8.73 -10.49 -6.50
CA LEU A 12 -8.22 -10.79 -7.83
C LEU A 12 -6.69 -10.72 -7.81
N LEU A 13 -6.03 -11.65 -8.47
CA LEU A 13 -4.58 -11.68 -8.65
C LEU A 13 -4.26 -11.83 -10.13
N SER A 14 -3.61 -10.83 -10.71
CA SER A 14 -3.02 -10.91 -12.05
C SER A 14 -1.58 -11.41 -11.95
N LEU A 15 -1.23 -12.38 -12.76
CA LEU A 15 0.14 -12.89 -12.91
C LEU A 15 0.77 -12.50 -14.26
N THR A 16 0.08 -11.70 -15.05
CA THR A 16 0.52 -11.34 -16.42
C THR A 16 1.40 -10.10 -16.45
N GLY A 17 1.27 -9.20 -15.45
CA GLY A 17 1.98 -7.93 -15.42
C GLY A 17 1.60 -6.95 -16.54
N PHE A 18 0.42 -7.12 -17.15
CA PHE A 18 -0.10 -6.23 -18.19
C PHE A 18 -1.38 -5.53 -17.74
N SER A 19 -1.83 -4.56 -18.55
CA SER A 19 -3.14 -3.94 -18.38
C SER A 19 -4.26 -4.98 -18.33
N LEU A 20 -5.24 -4.77 -17.45
CA LEU A 20 -6.40 -5.65 -17.28
C LEU A 20 -7.29 -5.65 -18.53
N VAL A 21 -7.43 -4.48 -19.17
CA VAL A 21 -8.22 -4.32 -20.41
C VAL A 21 -7.30 -3.84 -21.52
N GLY A 22 -7.13 -4.65 -22.56
CA GLY A 22 -6.24 -4.37 -23.70
C GLY A 22 -4.91 -5.14 -23.68
N GLY A 23 -4.48 -5.64 -22.53
CA GLY A 23 -3.26 -6.46 -22.39
C GLY A 23 -1.99 -5.71 -22.79
N PRO A 24 -1.05 -6.35 -23.50
CA PRO A 24 0.25 -5.74 -23.82
C PRO A 24 0.20 -4.72 -24.98
N ALA A 25 -0.87 -4.70 -25.79
CA ALA A 25 -0.95 -3.89 -27.00
C ALA A 25 -1.72 -2.58 -26.82
N TYR A 26 -2.56 -2.50 -25.82
CA TYR A 26 -3.44 -1.37 -25.56
C TYR A 26 -3.74 -1.25 -24.07
N ASN A 27 -3.95 -0.06 -23.59
CA ASN A 27 -4.37 0.20 -22.21
C ASN A 27 -5.69 0.97 -22.21
N ASP A 28 -6.74 0.37 -21.65
CA ASP A 28 -8.02 1.01 -21.38
C ASP A 28 -8.28 1.06 -19.88
N SER A 29 -7.64 2.01 -19.22
CA SER A 29 -7.76 2.18 -17.77
C SER A 29 -9.17 2.55 -17.34
N GLU A 30 -9.95 3.27 -18.15
CA GLU A 30 -11.32 3.64 -17.79
C GLU A 30 -12.23 2.42 -17.72
N ALA A 31 -12.13 1.54 -18.71
CA ALA A 31 -12.87 0.27 -18.72
C ALA A 31 -12.42 -0.64 -17.56
N ALA A 32 -11.11 -0.72 -17.29
CA ALA A 32 -10.56 -1.49 -16.19
C ALA A 32 -11.06 -0.98 -14.82
N ILE A 33 -11.01 0.33 -14.59
CA ILE A 33 -11.49 0.97 -13.36
C ILE A 33 -12.99 0.74 -13.18
N SER A 34 -13.79 0.86 -14.24
CA SER A 34 -15.23 0.63 -14.19
C SER A 34 -15.54 -0.81 -13.77
N LEU A 35 -14.87 -1.78 -14.36
CA LEU A 35 -15.00 -3.19 -14.02
C LEU A 35 -14.60 -3.48 -12.57
N LEU A 36 -13.45 -2.94 -12.12
CA LEU A 36 -12.96 -3.15 -10.76
C LEU A 36 -13.84 -2.48 -9.70
N LYS A 37 -14.43 -1.32 -10.00
CA LYS A 37 -15.44 -0.69 -9.13
C LYS A 37 -16.69 -1.55 -8.98
N GLU A 38 -17.18 -2.15 -10.06
CA GLU A 38 -18.32 -3.05 -10.01
C GLU A 38 -18.03 -4.31 -9.20
N ILE A 39 -16.87 -4.92 -9.42
CA ILE A 39 -16.43 -6.12 -8.68
C ILE A 39 -16.17 -5.77 -7.20
N ASN A 40 -15.63 -4.61 -6.93
CA ASN A 40 -15.30 -4.10 -5.58
C ASN A 40 -14.48 -5.11 -4.75
N LEU A 41 -13.42 -5.65 -5.31
CA LEU A 41 -12.47 -6.55 -4.65
C LEU A 41 -11.02 -6.01 -4.81
N PRO A 42 -10.10 -6.33 -3.88
CA PRO A 42 -8.69 -6.04 -4.08
C PRO A 42 -8.19 -6.69 -5.38
N PHE A 43 -7.50 -5.91 -6.20
CA PHE A 43 -6.85 -6.37 -7.42
C PHE A 43 -5.34 -6.22 -7.25
N VAL A 44 -4.64 -7.33 -7.12
CA VAL A 44 -3.19 -7.40 -6.90
C VAL A 44 -2.49 -7.75 -8.20
N SER A 45 -1.42 -7.03 -8.53
CA SER A 45 -0.55 -7.36 -9.66
C SER A 45 0.69 -8.10 -9.17
N ALA A 46 1.01 -9.21 -9.83
CA ALA A 46 2.29 -9.90 -9.64
C ALA A 46 2.88 -10.24 -11.01
N HIS A 47 4.21 -10.23 -11.11
CA HIS A 47 4.88 -10.36 -12.39
C HIS A 47 6.20 -11.12 -12.24
N PRO A 48 6.62 -11.85 -13.28
CA PRO A 48 7.96 -12.38 -13.37
C PRO A 48 8.95 -11.29 -13.81
N LEU A 49 10.23 -11.48 -13.55
CA LEU A 49 11.30 -10.65 -14.10
C LEU A 49 11.64 -11.14 -15.51
N GLU A 50 11.51 -10.27 -16.50
CA GLU A 50 11.76 -10.57 -17.90
C GLU A 50 13.16 -10.15 -18.37
N PHE A 51 13.64 -8.99 -17.91
CA PHE A 51 14.85 -8.32 -18.42
C PHE A 51 16.06 -8.49 -17.52
N GLN A 52 15.90 -8.97 -16.31
CA GLN A 52 16.96 -9.24 -15.36
C GLN A 52 16.75 -10.58 -14.65
N THR A 53 17.80 -11.12 -14.05
CA THR A 53 17.68 -12.32 -13.22
C THR A 53 17.25 -11.96 -11.80
N LEU A 54 16.74 -12.94 -11.05
CA LEU A 54 16.41 -12.77 -9.64
C LEU A 54 17.64 -12.30 -8.83
N SER A 55 18.84 -12.81 -9.14
CA SER A 55 20.07 -12.42 -8.47
C SER A 55 20.47 -10.98 -8.78
N GLN A 56 20.34 -10.55 -10.03
CA GLN A 56 20.61 -9.16 -10.43
C GLN A 56 19.65 -8.21 -9.73
N TRP A 57 18.36 -8.52 -9.74
CA TRP A 57 17.33 -7.72 -9.09
C TRP A 57 17.54 -7.62 -7.58
N SER A 58 17.76 -8.74 -6.89
CA SER A 58 17.94 -8.76 -5.43
C SER A 58 19.23 -8.06 -4.97
N GLY A 59 20.25 -8.04 -5.79
CA GLY A 59 21.52 -7.33 -5.52
C GLY A 59 21.52 -5.86 -5.93
N SER A 60 20.47 -5.38 -6.61
CA SER A 60 20.35 -4.00 -7.07
C SER A 60 19.68 -3.11 -6.03
N SER A 61 20.33 -2.01 -5.67
CA SER A 61 19.70 -0.97 -4.84
C SER A 61 18.56 -0.22 -5.57
N GLY A 62 18.56 -0.25 -6.92
CA GLY A 62 17.53 0.37 -7.75
C GLY A 62 16.29 -0.51 -7.98
N GLY A 63 16.36 -1.80 -7.65
CA GLY A 63 15.23 -2.71 -7.85
C GLY A 63 14.93 -3.01 -9.33
N LEU A 64 13.69 -2.73 -9.76
CA LEU A 64 13.28 -2.90 -11.16
C LEU A 64 13.92 -1.85 -12.08
N GLY A 65 14.28 -2.26 -13.29
CA GLY A 65 14.70 -1.33 -14.34
C GLY A 65 13.54 -0.43 -14.83
N PRO A 66 13.82 0.69 -15.53
CA PRO A 66 12.79 1.62 -15.98
C PRO A 66 11.70 0.97 -16.84
N ILE A 67 12.07 0.08 -17.75
CA ILE A 67 11.14 -0.63 -18.63
C ILE A 67 10.22 -1.56 -17.79
N GLU A 68 10.81 -2.35 -16.88
CA GLU A 68 10.05 -3.22 -15.99
C GLU A 68 9.12 -2.43 -15.08
N THR A 69 9.60 -1.34 -14.51
CA THR A 69 8.76 -0.46 -13.68
C THR A 69 7.58 0.08 -14.45
N THR A 70 7.78 0.55 -15.67
CA THR A 70 6.69 1.08 -16.50
C THR A 70 5.67 0.00 -16.87
N MET A 71 6.15 -1.12 -17.41
CA MET A 71 5.27 -2.15 -17.95
C MET A 71 4.59 -2.99 -16.86
N LEU A 72 5.33 -3.35 -15.81
CA LEU A 72 4.89 -4.35 -14.84
C LEU A 72 4.32 -3.72 -13.55
N VAL A 73 4.53 -2.43 -13.34
CA VAL A 73 4.03 -1.69 -12.18
C VAL A 73 3.12 -0.57 -12.61
N ALA A 74 3.63 0.44 -13.33
CA ALA A 74 2.88 1.66 -13.60
C ALA A 74 1.62 1.42 -14.46
N LEU A 75 1.70 0.63 -15.52
CA LEU A 75 0.53 0.33 -16.35
C LEU A 75 -0.56 -0.43 -15.58
N PRO A 76 -0.28 -1.51 -14.84
CA PRO A 76 -1.29 -2.13 -13.98
C PRO A 76 -1.84 -1.22 -12.88
N GLU A 77 -1.03 -0.31 -12.33
CA GLU A 77 -1.51 0.66 -11.32
C GLU A 77 -2.49 1.68 -11.90
N LEU A 78 -2.33 2.10 -13.16
CA LEU A 78 -3.31 2.94 -13.85
C LEU A 78 -4.69 2.26 -13.93
N ASP A 79 -4.73 0.95 -14.03
CA ASP A 79 -5.96 0.16 -14.03
C ASP A 79 -6.55 -0.04 -12.62
N GLY A 80 -5.81 0.28 -11.57
CA GLY A 80 -6.21 0.11 -10.18
C GLY A 80 -5.59 -1.11 -9.48
N ALA A 81 -4.55 -1.72 -10.06
CA ALA A 81 -3.79 -2.76 -9.38
C ALA A 81 -3.01 -2.21 -8.19
N ILE A 82 -2.91 -2.99 -7.14
CA ILE A 82 -2.17 -2.66 -5.92
C ILE A 82 -1.11 -3.72 -5.60
N ASN A 83 -0.15 -3.36 -4.74
CA ASN A 83 0.87 -4.26 -4.21
C ASN A 83 1.66 -5.02 -5.29
N PRO A 84 2.26 -4.35 -6.29
CA PRO A 84 3.05 -5.00 -7.31
C PRO A 84 4.13 -5.87 -6.66
N THR A 85 4.21 -7.13 -7.08
CA THR A 85 5.08 -8.11 -6.45
C THR A 85 5.75 -9.00 -7.48
N VAL A 86 7.08 -9.04 -7.45
CA VAL A 86 7.86 -10.05 -8.20
C VAL A 86 7.60 -11.42 -7.59
N PHE A 87 7.24 -12.43 -8.38
CA PHE A 87 7.03 -13.80 -7.92
C PHE A 87 7.89 -14.85 -8.60
N ALA A 88 8.48 -14.52 -9.74
CA ALA A 88 9.28 -15.43 -10.55
C ALA A 88 10.37 -14.67 -11.30
N GLY A 89 11.30 -15.37 -11.87
CA GLY A 89 12.35 -14.81 -12.71
C GLY A 89 13.33 -15.88 -13.16
N ARG A 90 14.31 -15.50 -13.96
CA ARG A 90 15.38 -16.41 -14.37
C ARG A 90 16.44 -16.49 -13.29
N HIS A 91 16.95 -17.70 -13.05
CA HIS A 91 18.10 -17.93 -12.18
C HIS A 91 19.41 -17.93 -12.97
N GLY A 92 20.49 -17.47 -12.36
CA GLY A 92 21.85 -17.53 -12.90
C GLY A 92 22.40 -16.18 -13.35
N ASN A 93 23.66 -16.21 -13.83
CA ASN A 93 24.35 -15.02 -14.30
C ASN A 93 23.98 -14.72 -15.77
N SER A 94 24.14 -13.45 -16.16
CA SER A 94 23.93 -12.98 -17.54
C SER A 94 24.65 -13.87 -18.57
N GLY A 95 23.93 -14.29 -19.60
CA GLY A 95 24.46 -15.06 -20.72
C GLY A 95 24.01 -16.52 -20.81
N GLN A 96 23.42 -17.11 -19.80
CA GLN A 96 22.78 -18.42 -19.89
C GLN A 96 21.26 -18.25 -19.97
N GLN A 97 20.63 -18.62 -21.07
CA GLN A 97 19.19 -18.74 -21.20
C GLN A 97 18.69 -19.85 -20.25
N ARG A 98 18.36 -19.51 -19.06
CA ARG A 98 17.69 -20.42 -18.15
C ARG A 98 16.17 -20.18 -18.17
N ALA A 99 15.41 -21.27 -17.99
CA ALA A 99 13.98 -21.21 -17.92
C ALA A 99 13.51 -20.28 -16.77
N MET A 100 12.39 -19.63 -16.99
CA MET A 100 11.68 -18.90 -15.95
C MET A 100 11.31 -19.87 -14.82
N ALA A 101 11.57 -19.49 -13.58
CA ALA A 101 11.27 -20.31 -12.42
C ALA A 101 10.64 -19.49 -11.30
N PRO A 102 9.77 -20.10 -10.49
CA PRO A 102 9.16 -19.43 -9.35
C PRO A 102 10.20 -19.12 -8.26
N CYS A 103 10.02 -18.00 -7.57
CA CYS A 103 10.77 -17.65 -6.37
C CYS A 103 9.90 -17.92 -5.13
N VAL A 104 10.19 -19.01 -4.42
CA VAL A 104 9.35 -19.48 -3.30
C VAL A 104 9.19 -18.42 -2.22
N GLU A 105 10.28 -17.73 -1.85
CA GLU A 105 10.23 -16.63 -0.86
C GLU A 105 9.26 -15.53 -1.29
N ARG A 106 9.34 -15.09 -2.54
CA ARG A 106 8.48 -14.03 -3.08
C ARG A 106 7.02 -14.46 -3.21
N ILE A 107 6.79 -15.72 -3.56
CA ILE A 107 5.44 -16.30 -3.60
C ILE A 107 4.81 -16.29 -2.20
N ASN A 108 5.57 -16.67 -1.17
CA ASN A 108 5.08 -16.63 0.20
C ASN A 108 4.69 -15.19 0.62
N ILE A 109 5.51 -14.20 0.28
CA ILE A 109 5.19 -12.77 0.52
C ILE A 109 3.92 -12.37 -0.22
N LEU A 110 3.77 -12.75 -1.48
CA LEU A 110 2.58 -12.46 -2.29
C LEU A 110 1.31 -13.05 -1.65
N VAL A 111 1.37 -14.32 -1.26
CA VAL A 111 0.25 -15.01 -0.60
C VAL A 111 -0.15 -14.31 0.70
N GLU A 112 0.83 -13.96 1.54
CA GLU A 112 0.54 -13.27 2.81
C GLU A 112 -0.04 -11.85 2.58
N ARG A 113 0.41 -11.12 1.56
CA ARG A 113 -0.19 -9.84 1.16
C ARG A 113 -1.64 -10.01 0.73
N CYS A 114 -1.94 -10.97 -0.14
CA CYS A 114 -3.30 -11.26 -0.58
C CYS A 114 -4.20 -11.64 0.60
N LYS A 115 -3.74 -12.51 1.49
CA LYS A 115 -4.47 -12.89 2.71
C LYS A 115 -4.80 -11.67 3.58
N LYS A 116 -3.81 -10.80 3.84
CA LYS A 116 -4.02 -9.59 4.64
C LYS A 116 -5.07 -8.66 4.04
N LEU A 117 -5.06 -8.44 2.73
CA LEU A 117 -6.06 -7.61 2.03
C LEU A 117 -7.46 -8.20 2.15
N ILE A 118 -7.60 -9.51 1.93
CA ILE A 118 -8.88 -10.21 2.05
C ILE A 118 -9.41 -10.14 3.49
N PHE A 119 -8.56 -10.38 4.49
CA PHE A 119 -8.94 -10.27 5.90
C PHE A 119 -9.31 -8.84 6.29
N LEU A 120 -8.54 -7.84 5.84
CA LEU A 120 -8.83 -6.44 6.12
C LEU A 120 -10.22 -6.04 5.60
N LYS A 121 -10.60 -6.51 4.41
CA LYS A 121 -11.94 -6.25 3.86
C LYS A 121 -13.07 -6.89 4.66
N LYS A 122 -12.80 -8.05 5.28
CA LYS A 122 -13.79 -8.79 6.09
C LYS A 122 -13.89 -8.28 7.54
N LYS A 123 -12.88 -7.58 8.04
CA LYS A 123 -12.89 -7.03 9.40
C LYS A 123 -13.96 -5.96 9.56
N SER A 124 -14.64 -5.97 10.71
CA SER A 124 -15.48 -4.86 11.12
C SER A 124 -14.66 -3.57 11.28
N PRO A 125 -15.22 -2.38 11.09
CA PRO A 125 -14.51 -1.13 11.35
C PRO A 125 -13.85 -1.09 12.73
N ARG A 126 -14.53 -1.55 13.77
CA ARG A 126 -14.04 -1.61 15.14
C ARG A 126 -12.73 -2.38 15.31
N ASP A 127 -12.55 -3.45 14.52
CA ASP A 127 -11.37 -4.34 14.65
C ASP A 127 -10.19 -3.88 13.79
N LYS A 128 -10.37 -2.84 12.96
CA LYS A 128 -9.31 -2.31 12.10
C LYS A 128 -8.35 -1.44 12.90
N LYS A 129 -7.06 -1.64 12.70
CA LYS A 129 -6.00 -0.78 13.22
C LYS A 129 -5.53 0.13 12.10
N ILE A 130 -5.58 1.44 12.36
CA ILE A 130 -5.25 2.48 11.38
C ILE A 130 -4.09 3.30 11.92
N ALA A 131 -3.10 3.55 11.06
CA ALA A 131 -2.04 4.52 11.30
C ALA A 131 -2.19 5.68 10.31
N ILE A 132 -2.23 6.89 10.81
CA ILE A 132 -2.26 8.11 10.00
C ILE A 132 -0.89 8.78 10.11
N ILE A 133 -0.21 8.94 8.97
CA ILE A 133 1.10 9.57 8.91
C ILE A 133 0.92 11.02 8.50
N ILE A 134 1.35 11.94 9.37
CA ILE A 134 1.35 13.37 9.09
C ILE A 134 2.75 13.77 8.65
N PHE A 135 2.83 14.41 7.50
CA PHE A 135 4.10 14.94 7.00
C PHE A 135 4.51 16.18 7.78
N GLY A 136 5.79 16.29 8.16
CA GLY A 136 6.35 17.41 8.88
C GLY A 136 7.71 17.83 8.28
N PHE A 137 7.70 18.80 7.38
CA PHE A 137 8.92 19.34 6.78
C PHE A 137 8.84 20.88 6.67
N PRO A 138 9.88 21.59 7.08
CA PRO A 138 11.08 21.15 7.81
C PRO A 138 10.76 20.53 9.18
N PRO A 139 11.68 19.72 9.76
CA PRO A 139 11.40 18.94 10.98
C PRO A 139 11.39 19.82 12.24
N ASN A 140 10.32 20.55 12.43
CA ASN A 140 10.04 21.34 13.63
C ASN A 140 8.54 21.31 13.96
N ALA A 141 8.18 21.60 15.20
CA ALA A 141 6.79 21.56 15.66
C ALA A 141 5.85 22.50 14.87
N GLY A 142 6.37 23.64 14.41
CA GLY A 142 5.58 24.59 13.60
C GLY A 142 5.27 24.10 12.18
N ALA A 143 6.06 23.16 11.67
CA ALA A 143 5.88 22.59 10.34
C ALA A 143 5.10 21.27 10.33
N ALA A 144 4.77 20.69 11.51
CA ALA A 144 4.01 19.46 11.59
C ALA A 144 2.63 19.63 10.95
N GLY A 145 2.28 18.75 10.03
CA GLY A 145 1.01 18.80 9.33
C GLY A 145 0.89 19.96 8.33
N THR A 146 1.99 20.55 7.85
CA THR A 146 1.92 21.57 6.80
C THR A 146 1.69 20.91 5.43
N ALA A 147 0.69 21.40 4.72
CA ALA A 147 0.47 21.07 3.31
C ALA A 147 -0.13 22.31 2.63
N ALA A 148 0.34 22.60 1.42
CA ALA A 148 -0.16 23.75 0.67
C ALA A 148 -1.68 23.69 0.49
N TYR A 149 -2.37 24.75 0.87
CA TYR A 149 -3.82 24.91 0.72
C TYR A 149 -4.70 23.91 1.49
N LEU A 150 -4.14 23.09 2.38
CA LEU A 150 -4.88 22.13 3.17
C LEU A 150 -4.81 22.48 4.67
N ASN A 151 -5.97 22.58 5.32
CA ASN A 151 -6.06 22.57 6.78
C ASN A 151 -5.93 21.14 7.29
N VAL A 152 -4.69 20.69 7.51
CA VAL A 152 -4.37 19.29 7.84
C VAL A 152 -5.04 18.84 9.13
N PHE A 153 -4.93 19.61 10.22
CA PHE A 153 -5.54 19.23 11.51
C PHE A 153 -7.05 19.28 11.47
N GLY A 154 -7.64 20.27 10.79
CA GLY A 154 -9.08 20.32 10.58
C GLY A 154 -9.60 19.14 9.76
N SER A 155 -8.88 18.79 8.69
CA SER A 155 -9.21 17.62 7.85
C SER A 155 -9.08 16.31 8.62
N LEU A 156 -8.00 16.16 9.41
CA LEU A 156 -7.78 14.98 10.25
C LEU A 156 -8.91 14.84 11.30
N TYR A 157 -9.27 15.93 11.96
CA TYR A 157 -10.35 15.94 12.94
C TYR A 157 -11.68 15.49 12.33
N GLN A 158 -12.05 16.04 11.17
CA GLN A 158 -13.26 15.62 10.45
C GLN A 158 -13.21 14.15 10.02
N THR A 159 -12.03 13.68 9.59
CA THR A 159 -11.83 12.27 9.27
C THR A 159 -12.03 11.38 10.49
N MET A 160 -11.50 11.76 11.65
CA MET A 160 -11.69 11.00 12.90
C MET A 160 -13.16 10.98 13.33
N LEU A 161 -13.89 12.11 13.22
CA LEU A 161 -15.32 12.16 13.48
C LEU A 161 -16.09 11.17 12.58
N GLN A 162 -15.82 11.19 11.28
CA GLN A 162 -16.45 10.28 10.33
C GLN A 162 -16.11 8.82 10.63
N MET A 163 -14.85 8.51 10.94
CA MET A 163 -14.45 7.16 11.32
C MET A 163 -15.21 6.65 12.55
N LYS A 164 -15.40 7.50 13.56
CA LYS A 164 -16.20 7.15 14.74
C LYS A 164 -17.64 6.84 14.38
N LEU A 165 -18.25 7.63 13.49
CA LEU A 165 -19.61 7.38 12.98
C LEU A 165 -19.70 6.06 12.20
N GLU A 166 -18.66 5.70 11.47
CA GLU A 166 -18.55 4.43 10.72
C GLU A 166 -18.23 3.21 11.63
N GLY A 167 -18.14 3.42 12.93
CA GLY A 167 -17.96 2.36 13.93
C GLY A 167 -16.51 1.91 14.15
N TYR A 168 -15.53 2.76 13.81
CA TYR A 168 -14.16 2.54 14.23
C TYR A 168 -13.98 2.80 15.72
N ASP A 169 -13.14 1.99 16.36
CA ASP A 169 -12.82 2.13 17.79
C ASP A 169 -11.69 3.17 17.95
N ILE A 170 -12.11 4.44 17.99
CA ILE A 170 -11.20 5.59 18.14
C ILE A 170 -11.74 6.59 19.15
N GLU A 171 -10.83 7.21 19.88
CA GLU A 171 -11.10 8.39 20.67
C GLU A 171 -10.91 9.63 19.80
N VAL A 172 -11.91 10.51 19.77
CA VAL A 172 -11.85 11.77 19.04
C VAL A 172 -11.69 12.88 20.05
N PRO A 173 -10.64 13.72 19.96
CA PRO A 173 -10.47 14.90 20.80
C PRO A 173 -11.69 15.83 20.75
N SER A 174 -11.85 16.71 21.74
CA SER A 174 -13.01 17.61 21.82
C SER A 174 -12.94 18.75 20.78
N SER A 175 -11.75 19.08 20.30
CA SER A 175 -11.51 20.14 19.32
C SER A 175 -10.31 19.87 18.43
N VAL A 176 -10.17 20.67 17.36
CA VAL A 176 -9.00 20.65 16.46
C VAL A 176 -7.73 21.06 17.21
N GLU A 177 -7.86 22.02 18.13
CA GLU A 177 -6.77 22.53 18.96
C GLU A 177 -6.24 21.42 19.88
N GLU A 178 -7.15 20.70 20.56
CA GLU A 178 -6.77 19.57 21.40
C GLU A 178 -6.08 18.48 20.59
N LEU A 179 -6.60 18.15 19.40
CA LEU A 179 -5.96 17.20 18.50
C LEU A 179 -4.53 17.64 18.13
N ARG A 180 -4.36 18.91 17.80
CA ARG A 180 -3.05 19.48 17.49
C ARG A 180 -2.09 19.36 18.67
N ASP A 181 -2.52 19.70 19.85
CA ASP A 181 -1.72 19.64 21.07
C ASP A 181 -1.32 18.18 21.40
N GLN A 182 -2.23 17.24 21.27
CA GLN A 182 -1.93 15.81 21.45
C GLN A 182 -0.90 15.31 20.44
N VAL A 183 -0.98 15.71 19.18
CA VAL A 183 -0.04 15.31 18.14
C VAL A 183 1.34 15.94 18.36
N LEU A 184 1.42 17.22 18.73
CA LEU A 184 2.67 17.95 18.88
C LEU A 184 3.38 17.64 20.21
N ASN A 185 2.62 17.54 21.31
CA ASN A 185 3.15 17.43 22.67
C ASN A 185 2.90 16.07 23.35
N GLY A 186 2.19 15.16 22.71
CA GLY A 186 1.48 14.01 23.25
C GLY A 186 2.21 13.15 24.29
N ASN A 187 3.51 12.91 24.16
CA ASN A 187 4.25 12.09 25.13
C ASN A 187 5.56 12.71 25.63
N SER A 188 5.74 14.01 25.43
CA SER A 188 6.94 14.75 25.87
C SER A 188 7.15 14.66 27.39
N SER A 189 6.10 14.69 28.17
CA SER A 189 6.15 14.52 29.63
C SER A 189 6.70 13.14 30.06
N LYS A 190 6.44 12.11 29.27
CA LYS A 190 6.92 10.73 29.54
C LYS A 190 8.37 10.53 29.13
N PHE A 191 8.82 11.16 28.07
CA PHE A 191 10.15 10.92 27.50
C PHE A 191 11.12 12.09 27.62
N GLY A 192 10.66 13.23 28.14
CA GLY A 192 11.52 14.40 28.39
C GLY A 192 12.04 15.09 27.12
N GLN A 193 11.37 14.92 25.98
CA GLN A 193 11.77 15.49 24.69
C GLN A 193 10.57 16.17 24.03
N GLU A 194 10.80 17.24 23.28
CA GLU A 194 9.77 17.97 22.52
C GLU A 194 9.31 17.22 21.26
N ALA A 195 9.34 15.89 21.28
CA ALA A 195 8.91 15.05 20.18
C ALA A 195 8.09 13.86 20.68
N ASN A 196 7.13 13.43 19.90
CA ASN A 196 6.41 12.19 20.15
C ASN A 196 7.33 10.99 19.89
N VAL A 197 7.77 10.34 20.96
CA VAL A 197 8.63 9.17 20.89
C VAL A 197 7.76 7.93 20.82
N ALA A 198 7.79 7.21 19.69
CA ALA A 198 7.07 5.96 19.51
C ALA A 198 7.85 4.75 20.07
N PHE A 199 9.19 4.79 19.93
CA PHE A 199 10.06 3.68 20.32
C PHE A 199 11.47 4.20 20.62
N ARG A 200 12.15 3.57 21.56
CA ARG A 200 13.58 3.80 21.83
C ARG A 200 14.37 2.57 21.43
N VAL A 201 15.49 2.79 20.77
CA VAL A 201 16.49 1.77 20.45
C VAL A 201 17.70 2.06 21.33
N ASP A 202 18.17 1.07 22.07
CA ASP A 202 19.42 1.18 22.79
C ASP A 202 20.56 1.26 21.77
N ALA A 203 21.52 2.12 22.03
CA ALA A 203 22.74 2.19 21.24
C ALA A 203 23.66 1.06 21.70
N ASP A 204 23.89 0.08 20.84
CA ASP A 204 24.91 -0.97 21.02
C ASP A 204 26.31 -0.42 20.70
#